data_31bd8a178f46596a0e86b1c379f2264a
#
_entry.id   31bd8a178f46596a0e86b1c379f2264a
#
_cell.length_a   1.000
_cell.length_b   1.000
_cell.length_c   1.000
_cell.angle_alpha   90.00
_cell.angle_beta   90.00
_cell.angle_gamma   90.00
#
_symmetry.space_group_name_H-M   'P 1'
#
loop_
_entity.id
_entity.type
_entity.pdbx_description
1 polymer ?
#
loop_
_entity_poly.entity_id
_entity_poly.type
_entity_poly.pdbx_seq_one_letter_code
_entity_poly.pdbx_strand_id
1 'polypeptide(L)' 'LEVRSDNARAIRLYEKQGFCKLCTYPAYMKLSNGQRADCDLMILPL' A
#
# COMPACT_ATOMS: atom_id res chain seq x y z
N LEU A 1 -1.31 -1.26 -7.93
CA LEU A 1 -1.01 0.04 -7.31
C LEU A 1 -0.25 -0.14 -6.01
N GLU A 2 0.41 0.91 -5.57
CA GLU A 2 1.17 0.92 -4.33
C GLU A 2 0.53 1.90 -3.35
N VAL A 3 0.44 1.50 -2.08
CA VAL A 3 -0.17 2.30 -1.03
C VAL A 3 0.64 2.12 0.26
N ARG A 4 0.76 3.19 1.07
CA ARG A 4 1.45 3.07 2.35
C ARG A 4 0.75 2.04 3.23
N SER A 5 1.53 1.14 3.84
CA SER A 5 0.98 0.05 4.65
C SER A 5 0.22 0.55 5.87
N ASP A 6 0.49 1.76 6.34
CA ASP A 6 -0.22 2.35 7.48
C ASP A 6 -1.48 3.12 7.05
N ASN A 7 -1.77 3.21 5.76
CA ASN A 7 -2.95 3.90 5.27
C ASN A 7 -4.14 2.94 5.21
N ALA A 8 -4.67 2.58 6.38
CA ALA A 8 -5.74 1.60 6.48
C ALA A 8 -7.00 2.03 5.73
N ARG A 9 -7.28 3.33 5.67
CA ARG A 9 -8.46 3.85 4.98
C ARG A 9 -8.37 3.58 3.48
N ALA A 10 -7.24 3.88 2.88
CA ALA A 10 -7.05 3.65 1.44
C ALA A 10 -7.05 2.15 1.12
N ILE A 11 -6.39 1.35 1.96
CA ILE A 11 -6.34 -0.10 1.75
C ILE A 11 -7.76 -0.68 1.76
N ARG A 12 -8.59 -0.29 2.73
CA ARG A 12 -9.98 -0.77 2.79
C ARG A 12 -10.77 -0.35 1.57
N LEU A 13 -10.55 0.87 1.08
CA LEU A 13 -11.24 1.36 -0.11
C LEU A 13 -10.88 0.50 -1.33
N TYR A 14 -9.61 0.20 -1.51
CA TYR A 14 -9.18 -0.63 -2.63
C TYR A 14 -9.65 -2.07 -2.50
N GLU A 15 -9.66 -2.61 -1.28
CA GLU A 15 -10.20 -3.96 -1.05
C GLU A 15 -11.67 -4.04 -1.43
N LYS A 16 -12.46 -3.01 -1.15
CA LYS A 16 -13.85 -2.95 -1.57
C LYS A 16 -14.01 -2.97 -3.09
N GLN A 17 -13.03 -2.46 -3.80
CA GLN A 17 -13.04 -2.46 -5.28
C GLN A 17 -12.50 -3.76 -5.85
N GLY A 18 -12.10 -4.72 -5.01
CA GLY A 18 -11.61 -6.01 -5.46
C GLY A 18 -10.10 -6.15 -5.47
N PHE A 19 -9.36 -5.12 -5.06
CA PHE A 19 -7.91 -5.21 -4.97
C PHE A 19 -7.49 -6.15 -3.84
N CYS A 20 -6.40 -6.87 -4.05
CA CYS A 20 -5.80 -7.75 -3.06
C CYS A 20 -4.34 -7.36 -2.83
N LYS A 21 -3.90 -7.46 -1.58
CA LYS A 21 -2.49 -7.22 -1.28
C LYS A 21 -1.65 -8.41 -1.78
N LEU A 22 -0.66 -8.13 -2.59
CA LEU A 22 0.27 -9.13 -3.10
C LEU A 22 1.49 -9.26 -2.18
N CYS A 23 2.08 -8.15 -1.79
CA CYS A 23 3.25 -8.14 -0.92
C CYS A 23 3.42 -6.77 -0.26
N THR A 24 4.34 -6.70 0.70
CA THR A 24 4.73 -5.44 1.35
C THR A 24 6.21 -5.20 1.07
N TYR A 25 6.54 -4.00 0.60
CA TYR A 25 7.92 -3.55 0.45
C TYR A 25 8.33 -2.80 1.72
N PRO A 26 9.24 -3.33 2.54
CA PRO A 26 9.65 -2.63 3.75
C PRO A 26 10.49 -1.40 3.41
N ALA A 27 10.20 -0.29 4.11
CA ALA A 27 10.96 0.97 4.00
C ALA A 27 11.12 1.47 2.56
N TYR A 28 10.13 1.22 1.71
CA TYR A 28 10.20 1.51 0.28
C TYR A 28 9.96 2.99 -0.03
N MET A 29 8.96 3.58 0.62
CA MET A 29 8.51 4.94 0.31
C MET A 29 9.23 5.95 1.19
N LYS A 30 9.91 6.92 0.57
CA LYS A 30 10.59 7.99 1.29
C LYS A 30 9.61 9.11 1.59
N LEU A 31 9.53 9.50 2.86
CA LEU A 31 8.67 10.59 3.31
C LEU A 31 9.40 11.93 3.27
N SER A 32 8.63 13.02 3.29
CA SER A 32 9.17 14.38 3.23
C SER A 32 10.07 14.71 4.42
N ASN A 33 9.87 14.04 5.57
CA ASN A 33 10.68 14.26 6.76
C ASN A 33 11.97 13.43 6.79
N GLY A 34 12.27 12.72 5.69
CA GLY A 34 13.47 11.86 5.60
C GLY A 34 13.28 10.46 6.12
N GLN A 35 12.16 10.16 6.75
CA GLN A 35 11.84 8.80 7.21
C GLN A 35 11.35 7.96 6.03
N ARG A 36 11.28 6.64 6.25
CA ARG A 36 10.77 5.70 5.24
C ARG A 36 9.55 4.98 5.79
N ALA A 37 8.64 4.64 4.90
CA ALA A 37 7.42 3.92 5.23
C ALA A 37 7.33 2.65 4.40
N ASP A 38 6.71 1.62 4.97
CA ASP A 38 6.40 0.40 4.23
C ASP A 38 5.31 0.69 3.20
N CYS A 39 5.34 -0.05 2.11
CA CYS A 39 4.40 0.12 1.01
C CYS A 39 3.80 -1.23 0.62
N ASP A 40 2.48 -1.29 0.53
CA ASP A 40 1.78 -2.49 0.07
C ASP A 40 1.56 -2.41 -1.44
N LEU A 41 1.89 -3.49 -2.13
CA LEU A 41 1.55 -3.65 -3.54
C LEU A 41 0.19 -4.35 -3.61
N MET A 42 -0.78 -3.68 -4.21
CA MET A 42 -2.12 -4.23 -4.38
C MET A 42 -2.42 -4.44 -5.86
N ILE A 43 -3.04 -5.56 -6.16
CA ILE A 43 -3.40 -5.93 -7.52
C ILE A 43 -4.90 -6.14 -7.63
N LEU A 44 -5.43 -5.91 -8.81
CA LEU A 44 -6.82 -6.20 -9.13
C LEU A 44 -6.84 -7.45 -10.01
N PRO A 45 -7.19 -8.62 -9.45
CA PRO A 45 -7.23 -9.85 -10.26
C PRO A 45 -8.34 -9.75 -11.32
N LEU A 46 -8.06 -10.22 -12.51
CA LEU A 46 -9.01 -10.23 -13.61
C LEU A 46 -9.76 -11.57 -13.68
#